data_29d8766ec4c89234901457baa7057aa7
#
_entry.id   29d8766ec4c89234901457baa7057aa7
#
_cell.length_a   1.000
_cell.length_b   1.000
_cell.length_c   1.000
_cell.angle_alpha   90.00
_cell.angle_beta   90.00
_cell.angle_gamma   90.00
#
_symmetry.space_group_name_H-M   'P 1'
#
loop_
_entity.id
_entity.type
_entity.pdbx_description
1 polymer ?
#
loop_
_entity_poly.entity_id
_entity_poly.type
_entity_poly.pdbx_seq_one_letter_code
_entity_poly.pdbx_strand_id
1 'polypeptide(L)'
;AGGPLGQLSACFVLPVEDNTISILDAVKTQAIVQKTGGGTGFSFSKLRPEGDQVGSTGSVASGPVSFMQLFDKCTQVIKQGGKRRGANMGIVNIEHPDVVEFIEMKRNNMKLPEEAKIMKEFKHKKLEDIFIKFTKS
;
A
#
# COMPACT_ATOMS: atom_id res chain seq x y z
N ALA A 1 -3.62 26.41 11.77
CA ALA A 1 -4.80 26.37 12.66
C ALA A 1 -5.39 27.78 12.70
N GLY A 2 -6.60 27.97 12.32
CA GLY A 2 -7.20 29.31 12.29
C GLY A 2 -8.48 29.42 11.46
N GLY A 3 -8.96 28.30 10.89
CA GLY A 3 -10.25 28.22 10.20
C GLY A 3 -11.38 27.77 11.15
N PRO A 4 -12.64 27.98 10.76
CA PRO A 4 -13.81 27.56 11.54
C PRO A 4 -13.90 26.04 11.79
N LEU A 5 -13.13 25.24 11.11
CA LEU A 5 -12.93 23.79 11.33
C LEU A 5 -11.45 23.57 11.66
N GLY A 6 -11.05 23.81 12.90
CA GLY A 6 -9.68 23.62 13.38
C GLY A 6 -9.25 22.15 13.33
N GLN A 7 -8.55 21.76 12.26
CA GLN A 7 -7.91 20.45 12.17
C GLN A 7 -6.54 20.53 12.81
N LEU A 8 -6.34 19.82 13.91
CA LEU A 8 -5.10 19.84 14.70
C LEU A 8 -3.99 18.95 14.11
N SER A 9 -4.31 18.05 13.17
CA SER A 9 -3.38 17.15 12.52
C SER A 9 -3.56 17.17 11.02
N ALA A 10 -2.44 17.10 10.28
CA ALA A 10 -2.42 17.05 8.83
C ALA A 10 -2.25 15.63 8.28
N CYS A 11 -1.79 14.69 9.09
CA CYS A 11 -1.54 13.30 8.70
C CYS A 11 -2.17 12.35 9.72
N PHE A 12 -2.80 11.31 9.20
CA PHE A 12 -3.51 10.31 9.99
C PHE A 12 -3.04 8.91 9.61
N VAL A 13 -2.79 8.07 10.61
CA VAL A 13 -2.55 6.64 10.43
C VAL A 13 -3.84 5.91 10.70
N LEU A 14 -4.31 5.13 9.74
CA LEU A 14 -5.58 4.40 9.80
C LEU A 14 -5.32 2.90 9.90
N PRO A 15 -6.00 2.17 10.81
CA PRO A 15 -5.85 0.73 10.92
C PRO A 15 -6.51 0.01 9.73
N VAL A 16 -5.87 -1.07 9.27
CA VAL A 16 -6.42 -1.98 8.27
C VAL A 16 -6.29 -3.39 8.80
N GLU A 17 -7.42 -4.02 9.11
CA GLU A 17 -7.50 -5.41 9.53
C GLU A 17 -7.79 -6.33 8.34
N ASP A 18 -7.47 -7.62 8.48
CA ASP A 18 -7.60 -8.62 7.41
C ASP A 18 -9.07 -9.07 7.20
N ASN A 19 -9.92 -8.11 6.90
CA ASN A 19 -11.31 -8.35 6.47
C ASN A 19 -11.81 -7.23 5.57
N THR A 20 -12.73 -7.56 4.68
CA THR A 20 -13.26 -6.64 3.67
C THR A 20 -13.91 -5.40 4.27
N ILE A 21 -14.63 -5.53 5.39
CA ILE A 21 -15.30 -4.42 6.04
C ILE A 21 -14.29 -3.40 6.55
N SER A 22 -13.25 -3.84 7.27
CA SER A 22 -12.19 -2.97 7.76
C SER A 22 -11.44 -2.26 6.62
N ILE A 23 -11.16 -2.98 5.54
CA ILE A 23 -10.50 -2.41 4.36
C ILE A 23 -11.37 -1.29 3.75
N LEU A 24 -12.66 -1.53 3.55
CA LEU A 24 -13.57 -0.55 2.97
C LEU A 24 -13.83 0.63 3.91
N ASP A 25 -13.90 0.40 5.21
CA ASP A 25 -13.99 1.48 6.20
C ASP A 25 -12.74 2.35 6.22
N ALA A 26 -11.56 1.77 6.04
CA ALA A 26 -10.32 2.52 5.89
C ALA A 26 -10.33 3.37 4.61
N VAL A 27 -10.81 2.85 3.49
CA VAL A 27 -10.99 3.62 2.23
C VAL A 27 -11.97 4.78 2.42
N LYS A 28 -13.09 4.54 3.07
CA LYS A 28 -14.08 5.57 3.40
C LYS A 28 -13.46 6.68 4.26
N THR A 29 -12.77 6.31 5.32
CA THR A 29 -12.11 7.27 6.22
C THR A 29 -11.02 8.06 5.50
N GLN A 30 -10.23 7.41 4.66
CA GLN A 30 -9.27 8.06 3.77
C GLN A 30 -9.94 9.16 2.92
N ALA A 31 -11.03 8.84 2.28
CA ALA A 31 -11.76 9.79 1.43
C ALA A 31 -12.19 11.03 2.20
N ILE A 32 -12.70 10.85 3.43
CA ILE A 32 -13.14 11.95 4.30
C ILE A 32 -11.94 12.82 4.73
N VAL A 33 -10.85 12.19 5.18
CA VAL A 33 -9.62 12.88 5.61
C VAL A 33 -9.01 13.68 4.45
N GLN A 34 -8.89 13.06 3.29
CA GLN A 34 -8.31 13.72 2.11
C GLN A 34 -9.15 14.88 1.60
N LYS A 35 -10.50 14.78 1.71
CA LYS A 35 -11.39 15.87 1.38
C LYS A 35 -11.15 17.11 2.25
N THR A 36 -10.73 16.94 3.50
CA THR A 36 -10.40 18.04 4.41
C THR A 36 -8.95 18.55 4.28
N GLY A 37 -8.14 17.97 3.41
CA GLY A 37 -6.76 18.39 3.20
C GLY A 37 -5.70 17.54 3.91
N GLY A 38 -6.11 16.49 4.63
CA GLY A 38 -5.20 15.60 5.33
C GLY A 38 -4.54 14.54 4.43
N GLY A 39 -3.35 14.10 4.81
CA GLY A 39 -2.70 12.90 4.31
C GLY A 39 -3.06 11.67 5.13
N THR A 40 -2.95 10.50 4.55
CA THR A 40 -3.26 9.22 5.21
C THR A 40 -2.12 8.22 5.09
N GLY A 41 -1.94 7.40 6.12
CA GLY A 41 -1.00 6.29 6.15
C GLY A 41 -1.68 5.01 6.60
N PHE A 42 -1.26 3.89 6.03
CA PHE A 42 -1.83 2.57 6.31
C PHE A 42 -0.74 1.53 6.48
N SER A 43 -0.93 0.62 7.44
CA SER A 43 -0.16 -0.62 7.50
C SER A 43 -0.97 -1.76 6.90
N PHE A 44 -0.48 -2.34 5.84
CA PHE A 44 -1.08 -3.50 5.16
C PHE A 44 -0.47 -4.83 5.63
N SER A 45 0.38 -4.79 6.65
CA SER A 45 1.13 -5.96 7.13
C SER A 45 0.26 -7.08 7.67
N LYS A 46 -0.95 -6.77 8.14
CA LYS A 46 -1.91 -7.75 8.67
C LYS A 46 -2.71 -8.46 7.58
N LEU A 47 -2.73 -7.93 6.36
CA LEU A 47 -3.47 -8.55 5.27
C LEU A 47 -2.78 -9.84 4.85
N ARG A 48 -3.57 -10.91 4.67
CA ARG A 48 -3.07 -12.18 4.16
C ARG A 48 -2.49 -12.01 2.76
N PRO A 49 -1.46 -12.80 2.39
CA PRO A 49 -0.84 -12.73 1.07
C PRO A 49 -1.81 -13.15 -0.04
N GLU A 50 -1.47 -12.73 -1.25
CA GLU A 50 -2.17 -13.17 -2.47
C GLU A 50 -2.12 -14.70 -2.57
N GLY A 51 -3.23 -15.30 -2.90
CA GLY A 51 -3.36 -16.74 -3.07
C GLY A 51 -3.78 -17.51 -1.82
N ASP A 52 -3.79 -16.88 -0.63
CA ASP A 52 -4.29 -17.53 0.59
C ASP A 52 -5.78 -17.82 0.51
N GLN A 53 -6.18 -18.96 1.08
CA GLN A 53 -7.58 -19.33 1.11
C GLN A 53 -8.39 -18.47 2.09
N VAL A 54 -9.50 -17.97 1.62
CA VAL A 54 -10.49 -17.27 2.45
C VAL A 54 -11.49 -18.30 2.99
N GLY A 55 -11.31 -18.67 4.25
CA GLY A 55 -12.06 -19.77 4.88
C GLY A 55 -13.60 -19.62 4.87
N SER A 56 -14.10 -18.40 4.81
CA SER A 56 -15.55 -18.13 4.81
C SER A 56 -16.23 -18.24 3.45
N THR A 57 -15.49 -18.10 2.36
CA THR A 57 -16.04 -18.04 1.00
C THR A 57 -15.45 -19.07 0.03
N GLY A 58 -14.39 -19.78 0.46
CA GLY A 58 -13.65 -20.69 -0.42
C GLY A 58 -12.93 -20.00 -1.59
N SER A 59 -12.90 -18.65 -1.58
CA SER A 59 -12.22 -17.84 -2.59
C SER A 59 -10.75 -17.62 -2.22
N VAL A 60 -10.00 -17.07 -3.15
CA VAL A 60 -8.57 -16.78 -3.00
C VAL A 60 -8.36 -15.30 -2.64
N ALA A 61 -7.45 -15.02 -1.71
CA ALA A 61 -7.13 -13.66 -1.29
C ALA A 61 -6.43 -12.87 -2.39
N SER A 62 -6.77 -11.60 -2.52
CA SER A 62 -6.20 -10.68 -3.52
C SER A 62 -4.85 -10.11 -3.12
N GLY A 63 -4.48 -10.21 -1.84
CA GLY A 63 -3.24 -9.67 -1.30
C GLY A 63 -3.22 -8.15 -1.05
N PRO A 64 -2.23 -7.66 -0.30
CA PRO A 64 -2.13 -6.25 0.08
C PRO A 64 -1.94 -5.32 -1.11
N VAL A 65 -1.18 -5.72 -2.13
CA VAL A 65 -0.89 -4.88 -3.31
C VAL A 65 -2.17 -4.55 -4.09
N SER A 66 -3.05 -5.54 -4.28
CA SER A 66 -4.34 -5.33 -4.94
C SER A 66 -5.23 -4.36 -4.17
N PHE A 67 -5.28 -4.46 -2.85
CA PHE A 67 -6.03 -3.50 -2.04
C PHE A 67 -5.40 -2.11 -2.06
N MET A 68 -4.08 -1.98 -2.10
CA MET A 68 -3.41 -0.69 -2.24
C MET A 68 -3.82 0.04 -3.53
N GLN A 69 -4.09 -0.68 -4.60
CA GLN A 69 -4.62 -0.08 -5.84
C GLN A 69 -5.99 0.57 -5.63
N LEU A 70 -6.84 -0.02 -4.78
CA LEU A 70 -8.13 0.55 -4.41
C LEU A 70 -7.95 1.89 -3.66
N PHE A 71 -7.01 1.95 -2.70
CA PHE A 71 -6.68 3.17 -1.96
C PHE A 71 -6.11 4.25 -2.90
N ASP A 72 -5.21 3.88 -3.80
CA ASP A 72 -4.64 4.81 -4.78
C ASP A 72 -5.70 5.34 -5.74
N LYS A 73 -6.58 4.49 -6.24
CA LYS A 73 -7.67 4.91 -7.12
C LYS A 73 -8.64 5.85 -6.42
N CYS A 74 -8.98 5.59 -5.17
CA CYS A 74 -9.79 6.49 -4.37
C CYS A 74 -9.13 7.87 -4.26
N THR A 75 -7.82 7.94 -4.00
CA THR A 75 -7.05 9.18 -3.93
C THR A 75 -7.04 9.94 -5.27
N GLN A 76 -6.97 9.21 -6.38
CA GLN A 76 -7.01 9.85 -7.72
C GLN A 76 -8.36 10.47 -8.03
N VAL A 77 -9.45 9.86 -7.56
CA VAL A 77 -10.83 10.31 -7.81
C VAL A 77 -11.22 11.45 -6.88
N ILE A 78 -10.84 11.37 -5.61
CA ILE A 78 -11.15 12.39 -4.59
C ILE A 78 -10.14 13.52 -4.68
N LYS A 79 -10.55 14.62 -5.31
CA LYS A 79 -9.74 15.83 -5.44
C LYS A 79 -10.15 16.87 -4.39
N GLN A 80 -9.19 17.41 -3.69
CA GLN A 80 -9.40 18.53 -2.78
C GLN A 80 -9.63 19.80 -3.58
N GLY A 81 -10.82 20.39 -3.49
CA GLY A 81 -11.11 21.69 -4.08
C GLY A 81 -10.65 21.87 -5.54
N GLY A 82 -10.53 20.78 -6.28
CA GLY A 82 -10.14 20.75 -7.68
C GLY A 82 -8.64 20.89 -7.99
N LYS A 83 -7.76 21.10 -7.01
CA LYS A 83 -6.35 21.46 -7.31
C LYS A 83 -5.26 20.59 -6.67
N ARG A 84 -5.49 19.93 -5.52
CA ARG A 84 -4.48 19.09 -4.85
C ARG A 84 -4.89 17.63 -4.84
N ARG A 85 -3.93 16.74 -5.11
CA ARG A 85 -4.09 15.31 -4.90
C ARG A 85 -3.84 15.00 -3.42
N GLY A 86 -4.61 14.08 -2.86
CA GLY A 86 -4.30 13.49 -1.57
C GLY A 86 -2.98 12.71 -1.63
N ALA A 87 -2.37 12.51 -0.47
CA ALA A 87 -1.16 11.70 -0.33
C ALA A 87 -1.45 10.50 0.57
N ASN A 88 -1.01 9.33 0.15
CA ASN A 88 -1.04 8.09 0.91
C ASN A 88 0.36 7.58 1.18
N MET A 89 0.56 7.02 2.36
CA MET A 89 1.72 6.20 2.69
C MET A 89 1.26 4.78 2.98
N GLY A 90 1.83 3.80 2.30
CA GLY A 90 1.65 2.38 2.59
C GLY A 90 2.87 1.79 3.28
N ILE A 91 2.64 0.93 4.26
CA ILE A 91 3.67 0.19 4.97
C ILE A 91 3.34 -1.29 4.88
N VAL A 92 4.35 -2.11 4.57
CA VAL A 92 4.28 -3.57 4.63
C VAL A 92 5.51 -4.07 5.37
N ASN A 93 5.32 -5.02 6.29
CA ASN A 93 6.42 -5.64 7.01
C ASN A 93 7.34 -6.38 6.04
N ILE A 94 8.64 -6.30 6.25
CA ILE A 94 9.66 -6.98 5.43
C ILE A 94 9.50 -8.50 5.41
N GLU A 95 8.91 -9.07 6.46
CA GLU A 95 8.63 -10.51 6.56
C GLU A 95 7.36 -10.94 5.81
N HIS A 96 6.57 -9.98 5.29
CA HIS A 96 5.35 -10.31 4.57
C HIS A 96 5.68 -11.02 3.25
N PRO A 97 4.98 -12.12 2.91
CA PRO A 97 5.24 -12.88 1.67
C PRO A 97 5.20 -12.02 0.39
N ASP A 98 4.34 -11.00 0.35
CA ASP A 98 4.14 -10.13 -0.82
C ASP A 98 5.03 -8.86 -0.76
N VAL A 99 6.04 -8.80 0.11
CA VAL A 99 6.89 -7.61 0.25
C VAL A 99 7.64 -7.28 -1.05
N VAL A 100 8.07 -8.27 -1.81
CA VAL A 100 8.76 -8.07 -3.09
C VAL A 100 7.84 -7.44 -4.11
N GLU A 101 6.60 -7.91 -4.21
CA GLU A 101 5.58 -7.34 -5.09
C GLU A 101 5.25 -5.90 -4.69
N PHE A 102 5.16 -5.62 -3.39
CA PHE A 102 4.98 -4.27 -2.86
C PHE A 102 6.11 -3.32 -3.31
N ILE A 103 7.37 -3.75 -3.26
CA ILE A 103 8.52 -2.98 -3.71
C ILE A 103 8.47 -2.76 -5.23
N GLU A 104 8.18 -3.82 -5.99
CA GLU A 104 8.12 -3.77 -7.46
C GLU A 104 6.96 -2.91 -7.99
N MET A 105 5.85 -2.83 -7.27
CA MET A 105 4.69 -2.03 -7.67
C MET A 105 5.06 -0.56 -7.94
N LYS A 106 5.85 0.04 -7.07
CA LYS A 106 6.32 1.43 -7.24
C LYS A 106 7.31 1.54 -8.39
N ARG A 107 8.16 0.56 -8.57
CA ARG A 107 9.19 0.57 -9.58
C ARG A 107 8.63 0.43 -11.01
N ASN A 108 7.62 -0.39 -11.21
CA ASN A 108 6.98 -0.55 -12.51
C ASN A 108 6.33 0.76 -13.01
N ASN A 109 6.00 1.67 -12.08
CA ASN A 109 5.51 3.01 -12.40
C ASN A 109 6.63 4.05 -12.57
N MET A 110 7.84 3.77 -12.10
CA MET A 110 9.04 4.57 -12.32
C MET A 110 9.88 3.88 -13.41
N LYS A 111 9.86 4.36 -14.62
CA LYS A 111 10.66 3.84 -15.76
C LYS A 111 12.16 3.92 -15.48
N LEU A 112 12.70 2.96 -14.75
CA LEU A 112 14.15 2.76 -14.55
C LEU A 112 14.56 1.46 -15.23
N PRO A 113 15.24 1.49 -16.40
CA PRO A 113 15.42 0.32 -17.26
C PRO A 113 16.34 -0.77 -16.72
N GLU A 114 17.37 -0.45 -15.94
CA GLU A 114 18.40 -1.43 -15.55
C GLU A 114 18.17 -2.08 -14.19
N GLU A 115 17.72 -1.33 -13.21
CA GLU A 115 17.33 -1.88 -11.89
C GLU A 115 16.15 -2.84 -12.01
N ALA A 116 15.33 -2.70 -13.07
CA ALA A 116 14.24 -3.59 -13.40
C ALA A 116 14.68 -5.03 -13.72
N LYS A 117 15.86 -5.22 -14.29
CA LYS A 117 16.41 -6.56 -14.58
C LYS A 117 16.91 -7.27 -13.33
N ILE A 118 17.55 -6.54 -12.43
CA ILE A 118 18.10 -7.08 -11.18
C ILE A 118 16.97 -7.61 -10.29
N MET A 119 15.86 -6.87 -10.17
CA MET A 119 14.76 -7.28 -9.30
C MET A 119 13.84 -8.36 -9.89
N LYS A 120 13.77 -8.53 -11.21
CA LYS A 120 13.12 -9.70 -11.81
C LYS A 120 13.86 -11.00 -11.47
N GLU A 121 15.19 -10.95 -11.36
CA GLU A 121 15.99 -12.08 -10.87
C GLU A 121 15.72 -12.38 -9.39
N PHE A 122 15.39 -11.36 -8.58
CA PHE A 122 15.07 -11.52 -7.16
C PHE A 122 13.72 -12.21 -6.91
N LYS A 123 12.76 -12.10 -7.81
CA LYS A 123 11.43 -12.71 -7.67
C LYS A 123 11.44 -14.25 -7.56
N HIS A 124 12.52 -14.89 -7.96
CA HIS A 124 12.65 -16.35 -7.98
C HIS A 124 13.70 -16.92 -7.01
N LYS A 125 14.34 -16.08 -6.20
CA LYS A 125 15.36 -16.52 -5.23
C LYS A 125 14.95 -16.23 -3.80
N LYS A 126 15.20 -17.20 -2.90
CA LYS A 126 15.05 -16.99 -1.45
C LYS A 126 15.95 -15.84 -0.98
N LEU A 127 15.50 -15.09 0.02
CA LEU A 127 16.24 -13.94 0.59
C LEU A 127 17.70 -14.26 0.94
N GLU A 128 18.00 -15.50 1.35
CA GLU A 128 19.35 -15.98 1.64
C GLU A 128 20.29 -15.96 0.42
N ASP A 129 19.76 -16.30 -0.77
CA ASP A 129 20.54 -16.26 -2.02
C ASP A 129 20.84 -14.82 -2.47
N ILE A 130 20.00 -13.88 -2.09
CA ILE A 130 20.16 -12.45 -2.36
C ILE A 130 21.31 -11.88 -1.52
N PHE A 131 21.39 -12.22 -0.24
CA PHE A 131 22.42 -11.76 0.68
C PHE A 131 23.82 -12.22 0.25
N ILE A 132 23.94 -13.45 -0.26
CA ILE A 132 25.22 -14.02 -0.71
C ILE A 132 25.75 -13.31 -1.95
N LYS A 133 24.90 -12.81 -2.84
CA LYS A 133 25.31 -12.07 -4.04
C LYS A 133 25.81 -10.66 -3.70
N PHE A 134 25.25 -9.99 -2.71
CA PHE A 134 25.69 -8.66 -2.26
C PHE A 134 27.02 -8.69 -1.49
N THR A 135 27.34 -9.79 -0.82
CA THR A 135 28.58 -9.93 -0.04
C THR A 135 29.78 -10.41 -0.87
N LYS A 136 29.57 -10.83 -2.12
CA LYS A 136 30.63 -11.30 -3.03
C LYS A 136 31.00 -10.32 -4.13
N SER A 137 30.38 -9.16 -4.18
CA SER A 137 30.75 -8.05 -5.05
C SER A 137 31.43 -6.95 -4.21
#